data_148088681c2db4af3798e7a8592602e9
#
_entry.id   148088681c2db4af3798e7a8592602e9
#
_cell.length_a   1.000
_cell.length_b   1.000
_cell.length_c   1.000
_cell.angle_alpha   90.00
_cell.angle_beta   90.00
_cell.angle_gamma   90.00
#
_symmetry.space_group_name_H-M   'P 1'
#
loop_
_entity.id
_entity.type
_entity.pdbx_description
1 polymer ?
#
loop_
_entity_poly.entity_id
_entity_poly.type
_entity_poly.pdbx_seq_one_letter_code
_entity_poly.pdbx_strand_id
1 'polypeptide(L)'
;MGASKIINYSEEELLIAKFAKALSHPARVAIIKLLLEKQSCICGDIVEDLPIAQSTVSQHLKELKESGLIKGNIDGASICYCVDTHVLQKANDILNKVLGASIQTQTTCC
;
A
#
# COMPACT_ATOMS: atom_id res chain seq x y z
N MET A 1 -18.18 -5.38 17.34
CA MET A 1 -17.31 -4.56 17.70
C MET A 1 -17.80 -3.29 18.36
N GLY A 2 -17.75 -3.20 19.50
CA GLY A 2 -18.27 -2.09 20.22
C GLY A 2 -17.78 -0.76 19.73
N ALA A 3 -18.30 -0.33 18.66
CA ALA A 3 -17.92 0.91 18.06
C ALA A 3 -18.11 2.09 18.99
N SER A 4 -18.76 1.84 20.10
CA SER A 4 -19.05 2.91 21.02
C SER A 4 -17.83 3.45 21.75
N LYS A 5 -16.74 2.70 21.76
CA LYS A 5 -15.56 3.19 22.46
C LYS A 5 -14.77 4.09 21.55
N ILE A 6 -14.60 5.31 21.99
CA ILE A 6 -13.75 6.26 21.31
C ILE A 6 -12.35 6.08 21.83
N ILE A 7 -11.49 5.57 20.99
CA ILE A 7 -10.10 5.39 21.34
C ILE A 7 -9.31 6.40 20.51
N ASN A 8 -8.54 7.21 21.18
CA ASN A 8 -7.72 8.19 20.50
C ASN A 8 -6.40 7.56 20.09
N TYR A 9 -6.37 7.09 18.85
CA TYR A 9 -5.13 6.61 18.29
C TYR A 9 -4.29 7.79 17.81
N SER A 10 -2.99 7.65 17.88
CA SER A 10 -2.10 8.65 17.35
C SER A 10 -2.19 8.65 15.83
N GLU A 11 -1.79 9.76 15.21
CA GLU A 11 -1.77 9.86 13.76
C GLU A 11 -0.86 8.79 13.16
N GLU A 12 0.24 8.52 13.82
CA GLU A 12 1.21 7.49 13.41
C GLU A 12 0.57 6.10 13.40
N GLU A 13 -0.17 5.77 14.45
CA GLU A 13 -0.87 4.50 14.55
C GLU A 13 -1.91 4.34 13.45
N LEU A 14 -2.64 5.41 13.18
CA LEU A 14 -3.66 5.40 12.13
C LEU A 14 -3.05 5.23 10.75
N LEU A 15 -1.92 5.89 10.50
CA LEU A 15 -1.24 5.78 9.22
C LEU A 15 -0.67 4.38 8.99
N ILE A 16 -0.06 3.80 10.01
CA ILE A 16 0.46 2.44 9.91
C ILE A 16 -0.66 1.47 9.58
N ALA A 17 -1.78 1.58 10.30
CA ALA A 17 -2.92 0.72 10.06
C ALA A 17 -3.46 0.87 8.65
N LYS A 18 -3.51 2.08 8.15
CA LYS A 18 -3.97 2.37 6.80
C LYS A 18 -3.08 1.71 5.75
N PHE A 19 -1.77 1.87 5.87
CA PHE A 19 -0.83 1.27 4.92
C PHE A 19 -0.79 -0.25 5.06
N ALA A 20 -0.85 -0.75 6.27
CA ALA A 20 -0.88 -2.20 6.49
C ALA A 20 -2.12 -2.82 5.85
N LYS A 21 -3.27 -2.17 5.97
CA LYS A 21 -4.49 -2.63 5.34
C LYS A 21 -4.35 -2.68 3.83
N ALA A 22 -3.76 -1.64 3.25
CA ALA A 22 -3.57 -1.58 1.81
C ALA A 22 -2.66 -2.70 1.32
N LEU A 23 -1.69 -3.10 2.12
CA LEU A 23 -0.72 -4.14 1.77
C LEU A 23 -1.10 -5.52 2.31
N SER A 24 -2.33 -5.69 2.79
CA SER A 24 -2.72 -6.91 3.47
C SER A 24 -3.02 -8.10 2.56
N HIS A 25 -2.87 -7.95 1.26
CA HIS A 25 -3.11 -9.04 0.31
C HIS A 25 -1.88 -9.21 -0.58
N PRO A 26 -1.43 -10.46 -0.82
CA PRO A 26 -0.24 -10.69 -1.65
C PRO A 26 -0.32 -10.05 -3.03
N ALA A 27 -1.51 -10.04 -3.63
CA ALA A 27 -1.69 -9.43 -4.94
C ALA A 27 -1.37 -7.94 -4.92
N ARG A 28 -1.70 -7.27 -3.83
CA ARG A 28 -1.43 -5.83 -3.71
C ARG A 28 0.06 -5.57 -3.59
N VAL A 29 0.76 -6.40 -2.84
CA VAL A 29 2.21 -6.32 -2.75
C VAL A 29 2.84 -6.57 -4.12
N ALA A 30 2.32 -7.56 -4.85
CA ALA A 30 2.81 -7.87 -6.19
C ALA A 30 2.61 -6.69 -7.16
N ILE A 31 1.48 -6.01 -7.05
CA ILE A 31 1.22 -4.83 -7.89
C ILE A 31 2.24 -3.73 -7.59
N ILE A 32 2.49 -3.45 -6.32
CA ILE A 32 3.48 -2.43 -5.94
C ILE A 32 4.86 -2.81 -6.47
N LYS A 33 5.26 -4.07 -6.31
CA LYS A 33 6.55 -4.54 -6.82
C LYS A 33 6.66 -4.38 -8.32
N LEU A 34 5.61 -4.73 -9.03
CA LEU A 34 5.58 -4.61 -10.48
C LEU A 34 5.76 -3.16 -10.92
N LEU A 35 5.03 -2.25 -10.29
CA LEU A 35 5.12 -0.83 -10.62
C LEU A 35 6.52 -0.27 -10.31
N LEU A 36 7.11 -0.71 -9.21
CA LEU A 36 8.46 -0.28 -8.85
C LEU A 36 9.51 -0.82 -9.83
N GLU A 37 9.34 -2.07 -10.26
CA GLU A 37 10.27 -2.68 -11.22
C GLU A 37 10.26 -1.96 -12.57
N LYS A 38 9.09 -1.55 -13.01
CA LYS A 38 8.97 -0.86 -14.29
C LYS A 38 9.53 0.55 -14.26
N GLN A 39 9.64 1.13 -13.06
CA GLN A 39 10.12 2.50 -12.86
C GLN A 39 9.38 3.53 -13.70
N SER A 40 8.18 3.21 -14.10
CA SER A 40 7.32 4.09 -14.88
C SER A 40 5.89 3.70 -14.64
N CYS A 41 4.98 4.56 -15.07
CA CYS A 41 3.57 4.25 -14.95
C CYS A 41 3.20 3.15 -15.93
N ILE A 42 2.33 2.26 -15.51
CA ILE A 42 1.82 1.19 -16.37
C ILE A 42 0.41 1.56 -16.79
N CYS A 43 0.19 1.65 -18.07
CA CYS A 43 -1.10 1.97 -18.65
C CYS A 43 -1.73 0.69 -19.22
N GLY A 44 -3.04 0.58 -19.05
CA GLY A 44 -3.77 -0.55 -19.63
C GLY A 44 -3.57 -1.84 -18.86
N ASP A 45 -2.90 -2.79 -19.47
CA ASP A 45 -2.99 -4.18 -19.04
C ASP A 45 -2.03 -4.59 -17.91
N ILE A 46 -2.14 -3.96 -16.77
CA ILE A 46 -1.42 -4.46 -15.59
C ILE A 46 -1.84 -5.90 -15.27
N VAL A 47 -3.06 -6.25 -15.68
CA VAL A 47 -3.62 -7.59 -15.50
C VAL A 47 -2.77 -8.66 -16.17
N GLU A 48 -2.17 -8.36 -17.31
CA GLU A 48 -1.43 -9.36 -18.08
C GLU A 48 -0.20 -9.87 -17.34
N ASP A 49 0.34 -9.07 -16.43
CA ASP A 49 1.52 -9.45 -15.69
C ASP A 49 1.20 -10.17 -14.38
N LEU A 50 -0.07 -10.39 -14.12
CA LEU A 50 -0.51 -11.01 -12.87
C LEU A 50 -1.50 -12.14 -13.17
N PRO A 51 -1.38 -13.28 -12.50
CA PRO A 51 -2.30 -14.40 -12.69
C PRO A 51 -3.59 -14.18 -11.89
N ILE A 52 -4.28 -13.09 -12.13
CA ILE A 52 -5.44 -12.67 -11.36
C ILE A 52 -6.49 -12.16 -12.33
N ALA A 53 -7.76 -12.43 -12.04
CA ALA A 53 -8.86 -11.94 -12.86
C ALA A 53 -8.90 -10.41 -12.82
N GLN A 54 -9.29 -9.82 -13.94
CA GLN A 54 -9.32 -8.37 -14.10
C GLN A 54 -10.19 -7.67 -13.06
N SER A 55 -11.32 -8.23 -12.73
CA SER A 55 -12.21 -7.63 -11.73
C SER A 55 -11.55 -7.56 -10.36
N THR A 56 -10.77 -8.59 -10.03
CA THR A 56 -10.05 -8.66 -8.77
C THR A 56 -8.89 -7.67 -8.76
N VAL A 57 -8.17 -7.55 -9.86
CA VAL A 57 -7.09 -6.58 -9.97
C VAL A 57 -7.63 -5.16 -9.82
N SER A 58 -8.77 -4.88 -10.44
CA SER A 58 -9.40 -3.56 -10.33
C SER A 58 -9.73 -3.21 -8.88
N GLN A 59 -10.22 -4.20 -8.12
CA GLN A 59 -10.53 -4.00 -6.71
C GLN A 59 -9.27 -3.70 -5.90
N HIS A 60 -8.19 -4.43 -6.17
CA HIS A 60 -6.91 -4.22 -5.49
C HIS A 60 -6.32 -2.85 -5.83
N LEU A 61 -6.41 -2.45 -7.09
CA LEU A 61 -5.94 -1.12 -7.52
C LEU A 61 -6.70 -0.02 -6.81
N LYS A 62 -8.01 -0.20 -6.63
CA LYS A 62 -8.83 0.76 -5.93
C LYS A 62 -8.38 0.93 -4.47
N GLU A 63 -8.13 -0.18 -3.78
CA GLU A 63 -7.68 -0.15 -2.40
C GLU A 63 -6.32 0.53 -2.27
N LEU A 64 -5.41 0.21 -3.17
CA LEU A 64 -4.09 0.85 -3.16
C LEU A 64 -4.18 2.34 -3.46
N LYS A 65 -5.04 2.72 -4.38
CA LYS A 65 -5.23 4.13 -4.73
C LYS A 65 -5.82 4.91 -3.58
N GLU A 66 -6.79 4.33 -2.88
CA GLU A 66 -7.41 4.99 -1.74
C GLU A 66 -6.43 5.18 -0.59
N SER A 67 -5.45 4.30 -0.46
CA SER A 67 -4.41 4.46 0.56
C SER A 67 -3.40 5.54 0.20
N GLY A 68 -3.33 5.94 -1.05
CA GLY A 68 -2.35 6.89 -1.55
C GLY A 68 -1.05 6.27 -2.03
N LEU A 69 -0.88 4.96 -1.88
CA LEU A 69 0.38 4.30 -2.28
C LEU A 69 0.57 4.33 -3.79
N ILE A 70 -0.51 4.30 -4.54
CA ILE A 70 -0.45 4.47 -5.98
C ILE A 70 -1.38 5.60 -6.40
N LYS A 71 -1.14 6.11 -7.59
CA LYS A 71 -2.01 7.12 -8.20
C LYS A 71 -2.36 6.68 -9.60
N GLY A 72 -3.56 7.00 -10.03
CA GLY A 72 -4.04 6.70 -11.36
C GLY A 72 -4.23 7.98 -12.14
N ASN A 73 -3.70 8.00 -13.34
CA ASN A 73 -3.83 9.14 -14.25
C ASN A 73 -4.58 8.67 -15.49
N ILE A 74 -5.49 9.49 -15.96
CA ILE A 74 -6.21 9.19 -17.18
C ILE A 74 -5.37 9.68 -18.35
N ASP A 75 -5.11 8.78 -19.29
CA ASP A 75 -4.38 9.09 -20.50
C ASP A 75 -5.20 8.57 -21.67
N GLY A 76 -5.98 9.45 -22.26
CA GLY A 76 -6.90 9.07 -23.30
C GLY A 76 -7.99 8.15 -22.78
N ALA A 77 -8.09 6.95 -23.36
CA ALA A 77 -9.08 5.95 -22.95
C ALA A 77 -8.55 5.01 -21.86
N SER A 78 -7.30 5.17 -21.46
CA SER A 78 -6.67 4.26 -20.50
C SER A 78 -6.39 4.97 -19.19
N ILE A 79 -6.29 4.18 -18.12
CA ILE A 79 -5.82 4.68 -16.84
C ILE A 79 -4.42 4.12 -16.63
N CYS A 80 -3.48 5.02 -16.32
CA CYS A 80 -2.11 4.64 -16.04
C CYS A 80 -1.87 4.71 -14.54
N TYR A 81 -1.22 3.70 -13.98
CA TYR A 81 -0.97 3.62 -12.56
C TYR A 81 0.52 3.75 -12.27
N CYS A 82 0.83 4.55 -11.27
CA CYS A 82 2.21 4.77 -10.82
C CYS A 82 2.24 4.66 -9.30
N VAL A 83 3.39 4.24 -8.76
CA VAL A 83 3.60 4.36 -7.32
C VAL A 83 3.75 5.84 -6.98
N ASP A 84 3.12 6.27 -5.90
CA ASP A 84 3.38 7.58 -5.34
C ASP A 84 4.59 7.43 -4.42
N THR A 85 5.75 7.82 -4.92
CA THR A 85 6.99 7.60 -4.20
C THR A 85 7.09 8.36 -2.89
N HIS A 86 6.46 9.53 -2.82
CA HIS A 86 6.39 10.30 -1.59
C HIS A 86 5.63 9.55 -0.51
N VAL A 87 4.47 9.02 -0.87
CA VAL A 87 3.62 8.29 0.08
C VAL A 87 4.29 6.98 0.47
N LEU A 88 4.88 6.28 -0.49
CA LEU A 88 5.56 5.03 -0.21
C LEU A 88 6.75 5.25 0.74
N GLN A 89 7.51 6.32 0.54
CA GLN A 89 8.61 6.66 1.42
C GLN A 89 8.10 6.98 2.83
N LYS A 90 7.01 7.71 2.93
CA LYS A 90 6.39 8.02 4.22
C LYS A 90 5.95 6.75 4.93
N ALA A 91 5.36 5.82 4.21
CA ALA A 91 4.94 4.55 4.79
C ALA A 91 6.14 3.76 5.30
N ASN A 92 7.20 3.72 4.51
CA ASN A 92 8.43 3.03 4.89
C ASN A 92 9.04 3.65 6.14
N ASP A 93 9.13 4.97 6.18
CA ASP A 93 9.73 5.66 7.32
C ASP A 93 8.95 5.44 8.60
N ILE A 94 7.63 5.51 8.52
CA ILE A 94 6.79 5.38 9.70
C ILE A 94 6.79 3.95 10.24
N LEU A 95 6.77 2.97 9.34
CA LEU A 95 6.88 1.57 9.73
C LEU A 95 8.23 1.29 10.37
N ASN A 96 9.29 1.80 9.79
CA ASN A 96 10.63 1.61 10.31
C ASN A 96 10.80 2.29 11.66
N LYS A 97 10.24 3.46 11.83
CA LYS A 97 10.30 4.18 13.10
C LYS A 97 9.65 3.39 14.23
N VAL A 98 8.45 2.87 13.98
CA VAL A 98 7.70 2.19 15.03
C VAL A 98 8.17 0.77 15.24
N LEU A 99 8.38 0.02 14.17
CA LEU A 99 8.72 -1.40 14.27
C LEU A 99 10.21 -1.64 14.36
N GLY A 100 10.98 -0.85 13.65
CA GLY A 100 12.43 -1.03 13.60
C GLY A 100 13.13 -0.67 14.90
N ALA A 101 12.69 0.40 15.55
CA ALA A 101 13.35 0.89 16.75
C ALA A 101 13.28 -0.11 17.90
N SER A 102 12.22 -0.89 17.98
CA SER A 102 12.01 -1.82 19.07
C SER A 102 12.89 -3.07 19.00
N ILE A 103 13.31 -3.42 17.81
CA ILE A 103 14.03 -4.68 17.59
C ILE A 103 15.37 -4.67 18.28
N GLN A 104 16.06 -3.56 18.27
CA GLN A 104 17.42 -3.47 18.80
C GLN A 104 17.46 -3.48 20.32
N THR A 105 16.38 -3.08 20.96
CA THR A 105 16.34 -3.03 22.41
C THR A 105 15.75 -4.29 23.03
N GLN A 106 15.15 -5.13 22.22
CA GLN A 106 14.53 -6.35 22.70
C GLN A 106 15.57 -7.43 22.85
N THR A 107 15.88 -7.81 24.07
CA THR A 107 16.98 -8.75 24.30
C THR A 107 16.52 -10.11 24.78
N THR A 108 15.73 -10.17 25.82
CA THR A 108 15.48 -11.44 26.49
C THR A 108 14.02 -11.71 26.77
N CYS A 109 13.16 -10.98 26.18
CA CYS A 109 11.74 -11.15 26.48
C CYS A 109 11.20 -12.41 25.80
N CYS A 110 10.70 -13.30 26.58
CA CYS A 110 10.10 -14.55 26.10
C CYS A 110 11.02 -15.33 25.16
#